data_cb9e2493c1309b595afdffab6002ebc8
#
_entry.id   cb9e2493c1309b595afdffab6002ebc8
#
_cell.length_a   1.000
_cell.length_b   1.000
_cell.length_c   1.000
_cell.angle_alpha   90.00
_cell.angle_beta   90.00
_cell.angle_gamma   90.00
#
_symmetry.space_group_name_H-M   'P 1'
#
loop_
_entity.id
_entity.type
_entity.pdbx_description
1 polymer ?
#
loop_
_entity_poly.entity_id
_entity_poly.type
_entity_poly.pdbx_seq_one_letter_code
_entity_poly.pdbx_strand_id
1 'polypeptide(L)'
;MTTQRIKERGSILVYILLGVVLLGLLTIALRNAGTGGVSDIDKEQMILKAGQAQKDAAELAAAVNDLIANGVSEADLRFAHPDAPTEYGNITDNPTNQVFGKQGGKATYKSPPEGINDGSPWEFFGSSQIIQVGSDRSELIAVLPNVTESFCKGMDAQLGFDPTLQPTDNSTGSSPDCVMGTSSDRFTGTFSDASPNVLDKATFSKLPALQACVYCAADSTYNYYYVLLAR
;
A
#
# COMPACT_ATOMS: atom_id res chain seq x y z
N MET A 1 -82.53 23.08 -23.56
CA MET A 1 -81.14 22.68 -23.84
C MET A 1 -80.44 22.64 -22.51
N THR A 2 -80.25 21.42 -21.91
CA THR A 2 -79.70 21.25 -20.61
C THR A 2 -78.31 20.63 -20.78
N THR A 3 -77.30 21.45 -20.54
CA THR A 3 -75.91 21.01 -20.63
C THR A 3 -75.50 20.25 -19.38
N GLN A 4 -75.28 18.96 -19.49
CA GLN A 4 -74.77 18.13 -18.37
C GLN A 4 -73.25 18.45 -18.20
N ARG A 5 -72.88 18.96 -17.02
CA ARG A 5 -71.50 19.02 -16.57
C ARG A 5 -71.05 17.60 -16.14
N ILE A 6 -70.20 17.00 -16.92
CA ILE A 6 -69.52 15.77 -16.55
C ILE A 6 -68.54 16.08 -15.38
N LYS A 7 -68.81 15.50 -14.24
CA LYS A 7 -67.94 15.65 -13.02
C LYS A 7 -66.62 14.89 -13.22
N GLU A 8 -65.55 15.62 -13.44
CA GLU A 8 -64.17 15.10 -13.40
C GLU A 8 -63.76 14.80 -11.94
N ARG A 9 -64.32 13.78 -11.31
CA ARG A 9 -63.96 13.34 -9.94
C ARG A 9 -62.92 12.18 -9.93
N GLY A 10 -62.54 11.65 -11.10
CA GLY A 10 -61.60 10.52 -11.17
C GLY A 10 -60.13 10.93 -11.23
N SER A 11 -59.81 12.14 -11.69
CA SER A 11 -58.46 12.59 -11.97
C SER A 11 -57.59 12.78 -10.73
N ILE A 12 -58.14 13.37 -9.67
CA ILE A 12 -57.37 13.68 -8.42
C ILE A 12 -56.93 12.43 -7.73
N LEU A 13 -57.78 11.39 -7.66
CA LEU A 13 -57.44 10.12 -7.02
C LEU A 13 -56.34 9.37 -7.75
N VAL A 14 -56.29 9.45 -9.06
CA VAL A 14 -55.22 8.88 -9.90
C VAL A 14 -53.88 9.61 -9.66
N TYR A 15 -53.88 10.92 -9.55
CA TYR A 15 -52.65 11.69 -9.24
C TYR A 15 -52.12 11.39 -7.83
N ILE A 16 -52.99 11.25 -6.84
CA ILE A 16 -52.58 10.85 -5.47
C ILE A 16 -51.98 9.43 -5.48
N LEU A 17 -52.61 8.51 -6.16
CA LEU A 17 -52.13 7.13 -6.24
C LEU A 17 -50.78 7.06 -6.99
N LEU A 18 -50.61 7.83 -8.07
CA LEU A 18 -49.35 7.95 -8.79
C LEU A 18 -48.24 8.53 -7.89
N GLY A 19 -48.59 9.58 -7.13
CA GLY A 19 -47.63 10.20 -6.15
C GLY A 19 -47.17 9.24 -5.07
N VAL A 20 -48.07 8.43 -4.53
CA VAL A 20 -47.72 7.40 -3.51
C VAL A 20 -46.83 6.28 -4.11
N VAL A 21 -47.11 5.84 -5.33
CA VAL A 21 -46.30 4.85 -6.04
C VAL A 21 -44.90 5.39 -6.32
N LEU A 22 -44.79 6.63 -6.79
CA LEU A 22 -43.48 7.27 -7.04
C LEU A 22 -42.68 7.45 -5.75
N LEU A 23 -43.31 7.85 -4.64
CA LEU A 23 -42.67 7.93 -3.34
C LEU A 23 -42.22 6.57 -2.83
N GLY A 24 -43.03 5.50 -3.05
CA GLY A 24 -42.64 4.13 -2.73
C GLY A 24 -41.44 3.64 -3.54
N LEU A 25 -41.41 3.92 -4.84
CA LEU A 25 -40.26 3.58 -5.69
C LEU A 25 -39.00 4.37 -5.31
N LEU A 26 -39.15 5.66 -4.97
CA LEU A 26 -38.02 6.49 -4.51
C LEU A 26 -37.44 5.96 -3.18
N THR A 27 -38.28 5.54 -2.25
CA THR A 27 -37.81 4.96 -0.97
C THR A 27 -37.13 3.61 -1.17
N ILE A 28 -37.56 2.79 -2.14
CA ILE A 28 -36.87 1.53 -2.48
C ILE A 28 -35.53 1.83 -3.14
N ALA A 29 -35.47 2.81 -4.06
CA ALA A 29 -34.24 3.24 -4.70
C ALA A 29 -33.22 3.80 -3.69
N LEU A 30 -33.66 4.61 -2.73
CA LEU A 30 -32.82 5.12 -1.65
C LEU A 30 -32.34 4.02 -0.67
N ARG A 31 -33.15 3.03 -0.39
CA ARG A 31 -32.74 1.88 0.44
C ARG A 31 -31.69 1.02 -0.28
N ASN A 32 -31.86 0.77 -1.58
CA ASN A 32 -30.88 0.02 -2.36
C ASN A 32 -29.56 0.82 -2.57
N ALA A 33 -29.63 2.15 -2.66
CA ALA A 33 -28.45 3.01 -2.66
C ALA A 33 -27.78 3.07 -1.27
N GLY A 34 -28.54 2.96 -0.19
CA GLY A 34 -28.03 3.01 1.19
C GLY A 34 -27.39 1.71 1.69
N THR A 35 -27.68 0.56 1.09
CA THR A 35 -27.03 -0.73 1.44
C THR A 35 -25.64 -0.90 0.77
N GLY A 36 -25.32 -0.09 -0.27
CA GLY A 36 -23.98 0.01 -0.83
C GLY A 36 -23.05 0.95 -0.06
N GLY A 37 -23.60 1.88 0.71
CA GLY A 37 -22.85 3.01 1.26
C GLY A 37 -21.80 2.67 2.31
N VAL A 38 -21.95 1.63 3.10
CA VAL A 38 -20.95 1.26 4.13
C VAL A 38 -19.75 0.57 3.47
N SER A 39 -19.98 -0.34 2.53
CA SER A 39 -18.89 -1.01 1.81
C SER A 39 -18.12 -0.08 0.85
N ASP A 40 -18.78 0.94 0.32
CA ASP A 40 -18.13 1.91 -0.58
C ASP A 40 -17.30 2.94 0.19
N ILE A 41 -17.77 3.38 1.38
CA ILE A 41 -17.01 4.24 2.28
C ILE A 41 -15.74 3.52 2.76
N ASP A 42 -15.83 2.24 3.11
CA ASP A 42 -14.66 1.45 3.53
C ASP A 42 -13.64 1.31 2.39
N LYS A 43 -14.12 1.11 1.15
CA LYS A 43 -13.25 1.06 -0.04
C LYS A 43 -12.59 2.41 -0.32
N GLU A 44 -13.33 3.51 -0.26
CA GLU A 44 -12.77 4.84 -0.47
C GLU A 44 -11.71 5.18 0.60
N GLN A 45 -11.98 4.85 1.86
CA GLN A 45 -11.01 5.02 2.94
C GLN A 45 -9.75 4.16 2.71
N MET A 46 -9.91 2.93 2.23
CA MET A 46 -8.78 2.05 1.92
C MET A 46 -7.94 2.62 0.77
N ILE A 47 -8.58 3.15 -0.28
CA ILE A 47 -7.90 3.83 -1.41
C ILE A 47 -7.08 5.03 -0.91
N LEU A 48 -7.66 5.86 -0.04
CA LEU A 48 -6.96 7.00 0.54
C LEU A 48 -5.75 6.57 1.39
N LYS A 49 -5.91 5.54 2.22
CA LYS A 49 -4.83 4.99 3.05
C LYS A 49 -3.72 4.37 2.19
N ALA A 50 -4.08 3.66 1.13
CA ALA A 50 -3.13 3.13 0.16
C ALA A 50 -2.34 4.26 -0.54
N GLY A 51 -3.04 5.30 -1.00
CA GLY A 51 -2.39 6.50 -1.56
C GLY A 51 -1.48 7.22 -0.56
N GLN A 52 -1.85 7.24 0.73
CA GLN A 52 -0.99 7.80 1.77
C GLN A 52 0.28 6.94 1.96
N ALA A 53 0.16 5.62 2.04
CA ALA A 53 1.30 4.71 2.15
C ALA A 53 2.26 4.84 0.95
N GLN A 54 1.72 4.93 -0.28
CA GLN A 54 2.51 5.16 -1.49
C GLN A 54 3.25 6.49 -1.44
N LYS A 55 2.58 7.56 -1.01
CA LYS A 55 3.19 8.90 -0.88
C LYS A 55 4.32 8.89 0.13
N ASP A 56 4.11 8.24 1.29
CA ASP A 56 5.12 8.16 2.34
C ASP A 56 6.35 7.37 1.85
N ALA A 57 6.15 6.25 1.16
CA ALA A 57 7.24 5.49 0.55
C ALA A 57 7.98 6.27 -0.55
N ALA A 58 7.26 7.03 -1.38
CA ALA A 58 7.87 7.88 -2.40
C ALA A 58 8.71 9.02 -1.80
N GLU A 59 8.29 9.59 -0.66
CA GLU A 59 9.07 10.58 0.10
C GLU A 59 10.37 9.97 0.63
N LEU A 60 10.34 8.74 1.13
CA LEU A 60 11.52 8.00 1.54
C LEU A 60 12.47 7.74 0.35
N ALA A 61 11.95 7.30 -0.79
CA ALA A 61 12.75 7.09 -2.00
C ALA A 61 13.40 8.39 -2.48
N ALA A 62 12.69 9.51 -2.45
CA ALA A 62 13.24 10.82 -2.79
C ALA A 62 14.40 11.20 -1.85
N ALA A 63 14.26 10.98 -0.55
CA ALA A 63 15.30 11.26 0.43
C ALA A 63 16.55 10.37 0.24
N VAL A 64 16.36 9.10 -0.07
CA VAL A 64 17.45 8.16 -0.40
C VAL A 64 18.20 8.63 -1.65
N ASN A 65 17.46 8.94 -2.73
CA ASN A 65 18.07 9.41 -3.98
C ASN A 65 18.80 10.75 -3.79
N ASP A 66 18.28 11.65 -2.94
CA ASP A 66 18.94 12.93 -2.59
C ASP A 66 20.26 12.68 -1.88
N LEU A 67 20.31 11.74 -0.93
CA LEU A 67 21.56 11.35 -0.25
C LEU A 67 22.59 10.79 -1.23
N ILE A 68 22.19 9.88 -2.13
CA ILE A 68 23.06 9.31 -3.17
C ILE A 68 23.58 10.43 -4.10
N ALA A 69 22.72 11.34 -4.54
CA ALA A 69 23.09 12.47 -5.39
C ALA A 69 24.07 13.42 -4.70
N ASN A 70 24.02 13.52 -3.37
CA ASN A 70 24.97 14.28 -2.57
C ASN A 70 26.25 13.52 -2.19
N GLY A 71 26.45 12.32 -2.75
CA GLY A 71 27.69 11.55 -2.64
C GLY A 71 27.73 10.57 -1.47
N VAL A 72 26.62 10.31 -0.80
CA VAL A 72 26.53 9.24 0.20
C VAL A 72 26.54 7.90 -0.55
N SER A 73 27.40 6.97 -0.14
CA SER A 73 27.44 5.63 -0.71
C SER A 73 26.18 4.83 -0.34
N GLU A 74 25.72 3.91 -1.19
CA GLU A 74 24.60 3.02 -0.91
C GLU A 74 24.76 2.28 0.43
N ALA A 75 25.98 1.81 0.72
CA ALA A 75 26.30 1.10 1.97
C ALA A 75 26.36 2.02 3.20
N ASP A 76 26.43 3.33 3.00
CA ASP A 76 26.48 4.30 4.09
C ASP A 76 25.11 4.86 4.48
N LEU A 77 24.06 4.57 3.72
CA LEU A 77 22.68 4.97 4.06
C LEU A 77 22.26 4.41 5.42
N ARG A 78 21.56 5.20 6.22
CA ARG A 78 21.07 4.84 7.55
C ARG A 78 19.62 5.28 7.75
N PHE A 79 18.84 4.44 8.45
CA PHE A 79 17.41 4.63 8.69
C PHE A 79 17.07 4.79 10.19
N ALA A 80 18.02 5.24 11.00
CA ALA A 80 17.76 5.41 12.42
C ALA A 80 16.74 6.52 12.69
N HIS A 81 15.80 6.24 13.60
CA HIS A 81 14.84 7.19 14.15
C HIS A 81 14.44 6.74 15.57
N PRO A 82 14.09 7.64 16.50
CA PRO A 82 13.67 7.25 17.85
C PRO A 82 12.47 6.28 17.90
N ASP A 83 11.57 6.36 16.91
CA ASP A 83 10.38 5.52 16.81
C ASP A 83 10.58 4.32 15.86
N ALA A 84 11.76 4.17 15.25
CA ALA A 84 12.11 3.01 14.44
C ALA A 84 12.70 1.89 15.30
N PRO A 85 12.74 0.64 14.80
CA PRO A 85 13.48 -0.45 15.45
C PRO A 85 14.93 -0.06 15.78
N THR A 86 15.39 -0.47 16.97
CA THR A 86 16.70 -0.06 17.51
C THR A 86 17.89 -0.58 16.72
N GLU A 87 17.69 -1.61 15.92
CA GLU A 87 18.70 -2.22 15.04
C GLU A 87 19.19 -1.25 13.96
N TYR A 88 18.41 -0.23 13.60
CA TYR A 88 18.86 0.82 12.68
C TYR A 88 19.86 1.80 13.32
N GLY A 89 20.16 1.67 14.61
CA GLY A 89 21.14 2.47 15.33
C GLY A 89 20.59 3.79 15.85
N ASN A 90 21.47 4.78 16.01
CA ASN A 90 21.12 6.08 16.57
C ASN A 90 21.16 7.16 15.48
N ILE A 91 20.14 8.02 15.44
CA ILE A 91 20.03 9.10 14.46
C ILE A 91 21.16 10.15 14.56
N THR A 92 21.83 10.20 15.69
CA THR A 92 23.01 11.09 15.87
C THR A 92 24.29 10.53 15.27
N ASP A 93 24.32 9.22 14.94
CA ASP A 93 25.46 8.58 14.33
C ASP A 93 25.45 8.82 12.83
N ASN A 94 26.55 9.31 12.27
CA ASN A 94 26.65 9.68 10.86
C ASN A 94 25.48 10.53 10.36
N PRO A 95 25.22 11.72 10.94
CA PRO A 95 23.97 12.47 10.73
C PRO A 95 23.71 12.89 9.28
N THR A 96 24.77 12.96 8.44
CA THR A 96 24.68 13.27 7.02
C THR A 96 24.20 12.09 6.17
N ASN A 97 24.24 10.87 6.71
CA ASN A 97 23.88 9.63 6.03
C ASN A 97 22.46 9.14 6.44
N GLN A 98 21.85 9.82 7.42
CA GLN A 98 20.53 9.45 7.94
C GLN A 98 19.42 9.94 7.03
N VAL A 99 18.56 9.03 6.57
CA VAL A 99 17.39 9.36 5.75
C VAL A 99 16.45 10.31 6.49
N PHE A 100 16.25 10.10 7.80
CA PHE A 100 15.42 10.95 8.66
C PHE A 100 16.20 12.11 9.32
N GLY A 101 17.50 12.19 9.08
CA GLY A 101 18.36 13.19 9.70
C GLY A 101 18.21 14.59 9.11
N LYS A 102 18.18 15.62 9.95
CA LYS A 102 18.11 17.03 9.51
C LYS A 102 19.29 17.46 8.63
N GLN A 103 20.45 16.82 8.79
CA GLN A 103 21.66 17.06 8.00
C GLN A 103 21.80 16.08 6.82
N GLY A 104 20.96 15.04 6.78
CA GLY A 104 20.89 14.03 5.73
C GLY A 104 19.68 14.20 4.82
N GLY A 105 18.91 13.14 4.65
CA GLY A 105 17.77 13.06 3.72
C GLY A 105 16.55 13.89 4.10
N LYS A 106 16.43 14.32 5.36
CA LYS A 106 15.34 15.16 5.89
C LYS A 106 13.95 14.60 5.71
N ALA A 107 13.81 13.29 5.43
CA ALA A 107 12.50 12.64 5.37
C ALA A 107 11.82 12.72 6.75
N THR A 108 10.50 12.83 6.74
CA THR A 108 9.72 12.75 7.97
C THR A 108 9.40 11.29 8.26
N TYR A 109 9.77 10.81 9.44
CA TYR A 109 9.33 9.50 9.90
C TYR A 109 7.82 9.53 10.15
N LYS A 110 7.09 8.60 9.56
CA LYS A 110 5.63 8.53 9.66
C LYS A 110 5.21 7.12 10.06
N SER A 111 4.32 7.05 11.03
CA SER A 111 3.63 5.79 11.34
C SER A 111 2.65 5.46 10.21
N PRO A 112 2.46 4.17 9.90
CA PRO A 112 1.46 3.75 8.92
C PRO A 112 0.06 4.23 9.30
N PRO A 113 -0.83 4.49 8.32
CA PRO A 113 -2.23 4.80 8.61
C PRO A 113 -2.90 3.69 9.42
N GLU A 114 -3.66 4.05 10.43
CA GLU A 114 -4.35 3.09 11.31
C GLU A 114 -5.24 2.12 10.51
N GLY A 115 -5.21 0.83 10.88
CA GLY A 115 -6.05 -0.23 10.34
C GLY A 115 -5.64 -0.78 8.96
N ILE A 116 -4.46 -0.40 8.44
CA ILE A 116 -3.92 -1.03 7.22
C ILE A 116 -3.01 -2.21 7.54
N ASN A 117 -2.39 -2.23 8.73
CA ASN A 117 -1.57 -3.31 9.23
C ASN A 117 -1.80 -3.51 10.75
N ASP A 118 -0.99 -4.33 11.39
CA ASP A 118 -1.05 -4.62 12.82
C ASP A 118 -0.47 -3.52 13.73
N GLY A 119 -0.04 -2.39 13.16
CA GLY A 119 0.62 -1.28 13.85
C GLY A 119 2.15 -1.32 13.76
N SER A 120 2.72 -2.31 13.09
CA SER A 120 4.15 -2.40 12.83
C SER A 120 4.64 -1.20 12.01
N PRO A 121 5.80 -0.63 12.33
CA PRO A 121 6.38 0.48 11.60
C PRO A 121 6.93 0.07 10.24
N TRP A 122 7.30 1.04 9.41
CA TRP A 122 8.09 0.81 8.21
C TRP A 122 9.43 0.18 8.56
N GLU A 123 9.82 -0.83 7.77
CA GLU A 123 11.10 -1.49 7.85
C GLU A 123 11.86 -1.39 6.52
N PHE A 124 13.19 -1.52 6.58
CA PHE A 124 14.07 -1.29 5.43
C PHE A 124 15.00 -2.48 5.25
N PHE A 125 15.04 -3.03 4.05
CA PHE A 125 15.83 -4.22 3.73
C PHE A 125 16.63 -4.02 2.44
N GLY A 126 17.82 -4.63 2.40
CA GLY A 126 18.69 -4.70 1.22
C GLY A 126 18.89 -6.16 0.78
N SER A 127 17.85 -6.97 0.89
CA SER A 127 17.95 -8.43 0.79
C SER A 127 17.09 -9.04 -0.31
N SER A 128 16.28 -8.26 -1.03
CA SER A 128 15.42 -8.77 -2.10
C SER A 128 15.90 -8.31 -3.47
N GLN A 129 16.01 -9.25 -4.40
CA GLN A 129 16.21 -9.02 -5.83
C GLN A 129 14.85 -9.04 -6.53
N ILE A 130 14.52 -7.96 -7.24
CA ILE A 130 13.23 -7.83 -7.91
C ILE A 130 13.45 -7.86 -9.42
N ILE A 131 12.83 -8.83 -10.09
CA ILE A 131 13.04 -9.01 -11.53
C ILE A 131 12.68 -7.77 -12.35
N GLN A 132 13.54 -7.42 -13.31
CA GLN A 132 13.44 -6.24 -14.18
C GLN A 132 13.47 -4.90 -13.43
N VAL A 133 13.94 -4.88 -12.19
CA VAL A 133 14.25 -3.67 -11.43
C VAL A 133 15.77 -3.64 -11.25
N GLY A 134 16.42 -2.52 -11.65
CA GLY A 134 17.87 -2.40 -11.56
C GLY A 134 18.64 -3.48 -12.34
N SER A 135 19.54 -4.15 -11.65
CA SER A 135 20.36 -5.25 -12.17
C SER A 135 20.03 -6.56 -11.42
N ASP A 136 20.89 -7.60 -11.60
CA ASP A 136 20.76 -8.87 -10.86
C ASP A 136 21.32 -8.78 -9.42
N ARG A 137 21.04 -7.69 -8.70
CA ARG A 137 21.49 -7.42 -7.33
C ARG A 137 20.30 -7.16 -6.43
N SER A 138 20.53 -7.22 -5.10
CA SER A 138 19.48 -6.86 -4.14
C SER A 138 19.18 -5.37 -4.17
N GLU A 139 17.91 -5.01 -4.18
CA GLU A 139 17.41 -3.64 -4.12
C GLU A 139 17.35 -3.16 -2.66
N LEU A 140 17.39 -1.84 -2.47
CA LEU A 140 16.99 -1.24 -1.20
C LEU A 140 15.48 -1.01 -1.23
N ILE A 141 14.76 -1.65 -0.32
CA ILE A 141 13.29 -1.56 -0.25
C ILE A 141 12.82 -1.05 1.11
N ALA A 142 11.73 -0.30 1.11
CA ALA A 142 10.92 -0.08 2.30
C ALA A 142 9.78 -1.10 2.31
N VAL A 143 9.53 -1.71 3.45
CA VAL A 143 8.47 -2.70 3.65
C VAL A 143 7.51 -2.19 4.72
N LEU A 144 6.23 -2.26 4.45
CA LEU A 144 5.18 -2.12 5.43
C LEU A 144 4.67 -3.51 5.79
N PRO A 145 5.06 -4.04 6.96
CA PRO A 145 4.79 -5.43 7.31
C PRO A 145 3.36 -5.65 7.78
N ASN A 146 2.93 -6.91 7.70
CA ASN A 146 1.69 -7.41 8.27
C ASN A 146 0.45 -6.60 7.87
N VAL A 147 0.41 -6.15 6.61
CA VAL A 147 -0.76 -5.44 6.10
C VAL A 147 -1.96 -6.37 6.00
N THR A 148 -3.16 -5.82 6.10
CA THR A 148 -4.38 -6.61 5.93
C THR A 148 -4.54 -7.09 4.49
N GLU A 149 -5.13 -8.27 4.30
CA GLU A 149 -5.42 -8.80 2.96
C GLU A 149 -6.23 -7.82 2.11
N SER A 150 -7.18 -7.11 2.71
CA SER A 150 -8.01 -6.11 2.03
C SER A 150 -7.20 -4.91 1.54
N PHE A 151 -6.25 -4.43 2.36
CA PHE A 151 -5.31 -3.38 1.96
C PHE A 151 -4.42 -3.87 0.81
N CYS A 152 -3.87 -5.08 0.94
CA CYS A 152 -3.00 -5.69 -0.04
C CYS A 152 -3.67 -5.80 -1.41
N LYS A 153 -4.85 -6.40 -1.47
CA LYS A 153 -5.64 -6.49 -2.71
C LYS A 153 -6.04 -5.13 -3.29
N GLY A 154 -6.38 -4.19 -2.42
CA GLY A 154 -6.70 -2.82 -2.83
C GLY A 154 -5.51 -2.08 -3.43
N MET A 155 -4.33 -2.24 -2.83
CA MET A 155 -3.07 -1.68 -3.30
C MET A 155 -2.70 -2.26 -4.67
N ASP A 156 -2.69 -3.59 -4.80
CA ASP A 156 -2.34 -4.27 -6.04
C ASP A 156 -3.29 -3.91 -7.19
N ALA A 157 -4.59 -3.79 -6.91
CA ALA A 157 -5.56 -3.33 -7.90
C ALA A 157 -5.27 -1.89 -8.38
N GLN A 158 -4.88 -0.97 -7.49
CA GLN A 158 -4.48 0.39 -7.86
C GLN A 158 -3.20 0.40 -8.71
N LEU A 159 -2.28 -0.51 -8.44
CA LEU A 159 -1.03 -0.67 -9.19
C LEU A 159 -1.26 -1.36 -10.55
N GLY A 160 -2.46 -1.89 -10.78
CA GLY A 160 -2.85 -2.55 -12.01
C GLY A 160 -2.34 -3.99 -12.13
N PHE A 161 -2.13 -4.66 -10.99
CA PHE A 161 -1.96 -6.10 -10.96
C PHE A 161 -3.31 -6.80 -11.19
N ASP A 162 -3.26 -8.06 -11.65
CA ASP A 162 -4.46 -8.86 -11.84
C ASP A 162 -5.11 -9.13 -10.48
N PRO A 163 -6.36 -8.71 -10.25
CA PRO A 163 -7.02 -8.86 -8.95
C PRO A 163 -7.33 -10.33 -8.60
N THR A 164 -7.21 -11.25 -9.55
CA THR A 164 -7.39 -12.70 -9.33
C THR A 164 -6.10 -13.42 -8.98
N LEU A 165 -4.95 -12.77 -9.18
CA LEU A 165 -3.61 -13.32 -8.95
C LEU A 165 -2.89 -12.48 -7.91
N GLN A 166 -2.93 -12.93 -6.64
CA GLN A 166 -2.18 -12.30 -5.56
C GLN A 166 -0.67 -12.49 -5.81
N PRO A 167 0.13 -11.42 -5.89
CA PRO A 167 1.58 -11.55 -5.88
C PRO A 167 2.02 -12.40 -4.68
N THR A 168 2.70 -13.51 -4.95
CA THR A 168 3.06 -14.49 -3.92
C THR A 168 4.53 -14.81 -3.99
N ASP A 169 5.21 -14.63 -2.87
CA ASP A 169 6.56 -15.11 -2.66
C ASP A 169 6.50 -16.50 -2.03
N ASN A 170 6.98 -17.48 -2.79
CA ASN A 170 7.02 -18.89 -2.39
C ASN A 170 8.40 -19.29 -1.84
N SER A 171 9.30 -18.35 -1.63
CA SER A 171 10.61 -18.61 -1.05
C SER A 171 10.45 -19.23 0.33
N THR A 172 11.09 -20.38 0.55
CA THR A 172 11.05 -21.09 1.83
C THR A 172 12.44 -21.59 2.16
N GLY A 173 12.84 -21.44 3.44
CA GLY A 173 14.07 -22.02 3.96
C GLY A 173 15.36 -21.29 3.61
N SER A 174 15.27 -20.08 3.09
CA SER A 174 16.39 -19.13 2.96
C SER A 174 16.17 -17.95 3.91
N SER A 175 17.21 -17.33 4.40
CA SER A 175 17.07 -16.03 5.08
C SER A 175 17.60 -14.95 4.13
N PRO A 176 16.76 -13.99 3.72
CA PRO A 176 15.34 -13.78 4.07
C PRO A 176 14.38 -14.69 3.29
N ASP A 177 13.31 -15.12 3.94
CA ASP A 177 12.30 -16.00 3.35
C ASP A 177 11.23 -15.25 2.53
N CYS A 178 11.22 -13.92 2.58
CA CYS A 178 10.28 -13.04 1.88
C CYS A 178 10.85 -11.62 1.76
N VAL A 179 10.09 -10.71 1.16
CA VAL A 179 10.40 -9.26 1.12
C VAL A 179 10.64 -8.68 2.51
N MET A 180 10.00 -9.24 3.54
CA MET A 180 10.26 -8.94 4.93
C MET A 180 11.25 -9.97 5.49
N GLY A 181 12.48 -9.55 5.71
CA GLY A 181 13.47 -10.33 6.42
C GLY A 181 13.24 -10.34 7.94
N THR A 182 14.10 -11.05 8.66
CA THR A 182 14.15 -11.03 10.14
C THR A 182 14.78 -9.73 10.65
N SER A 183 14.79 -9.52 11.96
CA SER A 183 15.44 -8.36 12.56
C SER A 183 16.94 -8.25 12.23
N SER A 184 17.62 -9.37 11.98
CA SER A 184 19.02 -9.40 11.54
C SER A 184 19.24 -9.01 10.08
N ASP A 185 18.19 -9.03 9.26
CA ASP A 185 18.23 -8.66 7.84
C ASP A 185 17.91 -7.17 7.61
N ARG A 186 17.54 -6.43 8.67
CA ARG A 186 17.31 -5.00 8.62
C ARG A 186 18.53 -4.27 8.07
N PHE A 187 18.29 -3.34 7.16
CA PHE A 187 19.36 -2.66 6.44
C PHE A 187 20.19 -1.75 7.35
N THR A 188 21.45 -2.10 7.51
CA THR A 188 22.47 -1.33 8.24
C THR A 188 23.67 -0.98 7.38
N GLY A 189 23.49 -1.01 6.05
CA GLY A 189 24.54 -0.77 5.07
C GLY A 189 24.99 -2.02 4.31
N THR A 190 24.38 -3.17 4.58
CA THR A 190 24.74 -4.43 3.92
C THR A 190 23.61 -4.88 2.99
N PHE A 191 23.99 -5.33 1.80
CA PHE A 191 23.11 -5.94 0.82
C PHE A 191 23.38 -7.45 0.71
N SER A 192 22.33 -8.24 0.56
CA SER A 192 22.44 -9.71 0.47
C SER A 192 22.60 -10.16 -0.99
N ASP A 193 23.52 -9.56 -1.75
CA ASP A 193 23.73 -9.87 -3.16
C ASP A 193 24.15 -11.33 -3.42
N ALA A 194 24.76 -12.01 -2.46
CA ALA A 194 25.22 -13.40 -2.60
C ALA A 194 24.09 -14.43 -2.47
N SER A 195 23.02 -14.10 -1.77
CA SER A 195 21.87 -14.99 -1.51
C SER A 195 20.61 -14.15 -1.27
N PRO A 196 20.11 -13.43 -2.29
CA PRO A 196 18.93 -12.60 -2.13
C PRO A 196 17.66 -13.44 -2.06
N ASN A 197 16.60 -12.87 -1.47
CA ASN A 197 15.25 -13.30 -1.75
C ASN A 197 14.89 -12.87 -3.19
N VAL A 198 14.55 -13.80 -4.07
CA VAL A 198 14.32 -13.51 -5.49
C VAL A 198 12.81 -13.44 -5.78
N LEU A 199 12.34 -12.24 -6.11
CA LEU A 199 10.99 -12.03 -6.61
C LEU A 199 11.02 -12.10 -8.15
N ASP A 200 10.61 -13.22 -8.68
CA ASP A 200 10.70 -13.57 -10.09
C ASP A 200 9.39 -13.35 -10.89
N LYS A 201 9.35 -13.85 -12.11
CA LYS A 201 8.17 -13.76 -12.98
C LYS A 201 6.96 -14.56 -12.45
N ALA A 202 7.17 -15.54 -11.57
CA ALA A 202 6.08 -16.30 -10.98
C ALA A 202 5.40 -15.51 -9.85
N THR A 203 6.13 -14.58 -9.23
CA THR A 203 5.60 -13.70 -8.18
C THR A 203 4.60 -12.70 -8.73
N PHE A 204 4.83 -12.14 -9.94
CA PHE A 204 4.08 -10.98 -10.43
C PHE A 204 3.35 -11.23 -11.74
N SER A 205 2.10 -10.79 -11.84
CA SER A 205 1.35 -10.72 -13.10
C SER A 205 1.73 -9.52 -13.97
N LYS A 206 2.45 -8.53 -13.41
CA LYS A 206 2.88 -7.29 -14.09
C LYS A 206 4.32 -6.95 -13.71
N LEU A 207 5.13 -6.58 -14.71
CA LEU A 207 6.53 -6.20 -14.53
C LEU A 207 6.84 -4.88 -15.28
N PRO A 208 7.84 -4.10 -14.83
CA PRO A 208 8.57 -4.25 -13.58
C PRO A 208 7.68 -3.90 -12.37
N ALA A 209 7.93 -4.54 -11.21
CA ALA A 209 7.18 -4.32 -9.99
C ALA A 209 8.02 -3.47 -9.00
N LEU A 210 8.08 -2.15 -9.21
CA LEU A 210 8.77 -1.22 -8.30
C LEU A 210 8.11 -1.11 -6.92
N GLN A 211 6.86 -1.53 -6.83
CA GLN A 211 6.09 -1.65 -5.60
C GLN A 211 4.99 -2.68 -5.82
N ALA A 212 4.67 -3.43 -4.81
CA ALA A 212 3.58 -4.38 -4.81
C ALA A 212 3.25 -4.80 -3.38
N CYS A 213 2.09 -5.40 -3.21
CA CYS A 213 1.77 -6.10 -1.99
C CYS A 213 1.92 -7.60 -2.23
N VAL A 214 2.78 -8.26 -1.44
CA VAL A 214 3.17 -9.65 -1.62
C VAL A 214 2.67 -10.49 -0.47
N TYR A 215 2.04 -11.61 -0.79
CA TYR A 215 1.77 -12.67 0.18
C TYR A 215 3.02 -13.52 0.35
N CYS A 216 3.49 -13.66 1.59
CA CYS A 216 4.62 -14.48 1.97
C CYS A 216 4.12 -15.87 2.36
N ALA A 217 4.44 -16.89 1.56
CA ALA A 217 3.98 -18.25 1.82
C ALA A 217 4.64 -18.87 3.07
N ALA A 218 5.84 -18.43 3.43
CA ALA A 218 6.61 -18.94 4.56
C ALA A 218 5.93 -18.73 5.92
N ASP A 219 5.33 -17.56 6.12
CA ASP A 219 4.71 -17.13 7.39
C ASP A 219 3.23 -16.76 7.28
N SER A 220 2.66 -16.84 6.05
CA SER A 220 1.26 -16.51 5.77
C SER A 220 0.91 -15.04 6.04
N THR A 221 1.85 -14.12 5.84
CA THR A 221 1.65 -12.68 6.03
C THR A 221 1.52 -11.96 4.69
N TYR A 222 0.91 -10.76 4.71
CA TYR A 222 0.91 -9.83 3.59
C TYR A 222 1.84 -8.66 3.91
N ASN A 223 2.69 -8.30 2.96
CA ASN A 223 3.67 -7.23 3.14
C ASN A 223 3.68 -6.33 1.90
N TYR A 224 3.51 -5.02 2.10
CA TYR A 224 3.66 -4.06 1.01
C TYR A 224 5.09 -3.58 0.95
N TYR A 225 5.71 -3.62 -0.23
CA TYR A 225 7.05 -3.07 -0.42
C TYR A 225 7.07 -1.96 -1.48
N TYR A 226 8.07 -1.10 -1.35
CA TYR A 226 8.40 -0.02 -2.28
C TYR A 226 9.92 0.03 -2.48
N VAL A 227 10.39 0.05 -3.74
CA VAL A 227 11.82 0.16 -4.06
C VAL A 227 12.29 1.59 -3.82
N LEU A 228 13.20 1.76 -2.86
CA LEU A 228 13.84 3.05 -2.54
C LEU A 228 15.01 3.35 -3.46
N LEU A 229 15.79 2.31 -3.78
CA LEU A 229 16.96 2.38 -4.66
C LEU A 229 17.05 1.10 -5.49
N ALA A 230 16.95 1.24 -6.80
CA ALA A 230 17.21 0.17 -7.76
C ALA A 230 18.74 0.13 -8.06
N ARG A 231 19.33 -1.08 -8.05
CA ARG A 231 20.80 -1.27 -8.11
C ARG A 231 21.26 -2.05 -9.31
#